data_9ecb929c5eb68b5b8b9e84a1d7912bc0
#
_entry.id   9ecb929c5eb68b5b8b9e84a1d7912bc0
#
_cell.length_a   1.000
_cell.length_b   1.000
_cell.length_c   1.000
_cell.angle_alpha   90.00
_cell.angle_beta   90.00
_cell.angle_gamma   90.00
#
_symmetry.space_group_name_H-M   'P 1'
#
loop_
_entity.id
_entity.type
_entity.pdbx_description
1 polymer ?
#
loop_
_entity_poly.entity_id
_entity_poly.type
_entity_poly.pdbx_seq_one_letter_code
_entity_poly.pdbx_strand_id
1 'polypeptide(L)'
;MITNPNVKINLGLNILRKREDGFHDLETLFVPYFGIHDTLEIITGDDYSRTSAALFAKYGEGVPATQGTQKPEGVFGVETHENDAPKIAQGMSEDGSLMITIAREEGVDWDPLKDLCAKAYFILAEDFKLPPVKMFLEKTSPVGAGLGGGSADAAFALKMLNEMCGLGLTQQQLADYASRLGSDCAFFIYNRPMFGEGRGEVLADLDADLHDRIASLCPSEPSQCHPEQSEGSFDLQVITPAGIAVSTKEAYSGIRPHLPEQSLREVLSRPVEEWKGLLVNDFEETVFAKHPELGAIKSSLYDSGAVYASMSGSGSALFAIYKS
;
A
#
# COMPACT_ATOMS: atom_id res chain seq x y z
N MET A 1 -12.16 15.88 5.67
CA MET A 1 -12.44 14.86 4.62
C MET A 1 -12.05 13.50 5.15
N ILE A 2 -12.72 12.43 4.67
CA ILE A 2 -12.40 11.03 5.04
C ILE A 2 -12.35 10.19 3.77
N THR A 3 -11.43 9.22 3.72
CA THR A 3 -11.25 8.29 2.60
C THR A 3 -10.73 6.95 3.09
N ASN A 4 -10.80 5.93 2.23
CA ASN A 4 -10.31 4.58 2.51
C ASN A 4 -9.20 4.22 1.51
N PRO A 5 -7.92 4.52 1.80
CA PRO A 5 -6.81 4.13 0.95
C PRO A 5 -6.75 2.61 0.79
N ASN A 6 -6.94 2.13 -0.44
CA ASN A 6 -6.86 0.71 -0.77
C ASN A 6 -5.42 0.25 -0.97
N VAL A 7 -5.19 -1.06 -0.97
CA VAL A 7 -3.87 -1.63 -1.30
C VAL A 7 -3.73 -1.96 -2.78
N LYS A 8 -2.59 -2.49 -3.20
CA LYS A 8 -2.33 -3.03 -4.55
C LYS A 8 -1.77 -4.44 -4.47
N ILE A 9 -1.85 -5.16 -5.57
CA ILE A 9 -1.05 -6.36 -5.84
C ILE A 9 -0.13 -6.14 -7.04
N ASN A 10 0.86 -7.02 -7.18
CA ASN A 10 1.73 -7.11 -8.36
C ASN A 10 1.37 -8.37 -9.16
N LEU A 11 0.79 -8.21 -10.34
CA LEU A 11 0.61 -9.31 -11.29
C LEU A 11 1.88 -9.46 -12.13
N GLY A 12 2.72 -10.43 -11.75
CA GLY A 12 4.07 -10.59 -12.24
C GLY A 12 5.03 -9.50 -11.72
N LEU A 13 6.27 -9.89 -11.52
CA LEU A 13 7.34 -8.97 -11.15
C LEU A 13 8.66 -9.57 -11.63
N ASN A 14 9.26 -8.96 -12.64
CA ASN A 14 10.55 -9.36 -13.19
C ASN A 14 11.63 -8.35 -12.80
N ILE A 15 12.77 -8.82 -12.31
CA ILE A 15 13.94 -7.98 -12.00
C ILE A 15 14.92 -8.08 -13.17
N LEU A 16 14.94 -7.03 -14.00
CA LEU A 16 15.58 -7.07 -15.31
C LEU A 16 17.10 -6.88 -15.25
N ARG A 17 17.55 -5.94 -14.41
CA ARG A 17 18.99 -5.65 -14.26
C ARG A 17 19.28 -4.89 -12.96
N LYS A 18 20.53 -4.99 -12.51
CA LYS A 18 21.08 -4.12 -11.47
C LYS A 18 21.63 -2.85 -12.10
N ARG A 19 21.29 -1.71 -11.53
CA ARG A 19 21.71 -0.38 -11.98
C ARG A 19 23.04 0.03 -11.33
N GLU A 20 23.72 1.02 -11.89
CA GLU A 20 24.95 1.59 -11.33
C GLU A 20 24.70 2.33 -10.01
N ASP A 21 23.49 2.87 -9.80
CA ASP A 21 23.09 3.53 -8.55
C ASP A 21 22.74 2.56 -7.41
N GLY A 22 22.90 1.24 -7.65
CA GLY A 22 22.68 0.17 -6.68
C GLY A 22 21.23 -0.33 -6.61
N PHE A 23 20.29 0.34 -7.28
CA PHE A 23 18.92 -0.12 -7.46
C PHE A 23 18.80 -1.18 -8.57
N HIS A 24 17.57 -1.64 -8.81
CA HIS A 24 17.27 -2.59 -9.89
C HIS A 24 16.19 -2.01 -10.80
N ASP A 25 16.32 -2.26 -12.09
CA ASP A 25 15.22 -2.09 -13.02
C ASP A 25 14.32 -3.32 -12.93
N LEU A 26 13.03 -3.07 -12.84
CA LEU A 26 12.00 -4.09 -12.79
C LEU A 26 10.89 -3.79 -13.81
N GLU A 27 10.07 -4.78 -14.08
CA GLU A 27 8.75 -4.62 -14.68
C GLU A 27 7.71 -5.37 -13.87
N THR A 28 6.53 -4.77 -13.71
CA THR A 28 5.39 -5.37 -13.00
C THR A 28 4.09 -4.77 -13.52
N LEU A 29 2.97 -5.48 -13.33
CA LEU A 29 1.66 -4.86 -13.44
C LEU A 29 1.11 -4.59 -12.05
N PHE A 30 0.94 -3.32 -11.70
CA PHE A 30 0.22 -2.91 -10.51
C PHE A 30 -1.28 -2.97 -10.73
N VAL A 31 -1.99 -3.57 -9.78
CA VAL A 31 -3.45 -3.67 -9.80
C VAL A 31 -4.00 -3.24 -8.44
N PRO A 32 -4.92 -2.26 -8.37
CA PRO A 32 -5.53 -1.85 -7.11
C PRO A 32 -6.38 -3.00 -6.55
N TYR A 33 -6.37 -3.18 -5.22
CA TYR A 33 -7.19 -4.15 -4.53
C TYR A 33 -7.96 -3.48 -3.39
N PHE A 34 -9.28 -3.45 -3.52
CA PHE A 34 -10.17 -2.70 -2.63
C PHE A 34 -10.66 -3.51 -1.40
N GLY A 35 -10.41 -4.83 -1.37
CA GLY A 35 -10.80 -5.71 -0.26
C GLY A 35 -10.03 -5.47 1.05
N ILE A 36 -8.90 -4.75 0.98
CA ILE A 36 -8.09 -4.33 2.12
C ILE A 36 -7.84 -2.82 1.97
N HIS A 37 -8.13 -2.06 3.01
CA HIS A 37 -7.95 -0.61 2.99
C HIS A 37 -7.69 -0.07 4.39
N ASP A 38 -7.03 1.05 4.49
CA ASP A 38 -6.91 1.85 5.70
C ASP A 38 -8.05 2.89 5.78
N THR A 39 -8.11 3.64 6.85
CA THR A 39 -9.03 4.79 6.96
C THR A 39 -8.21 6.04 7.26
N LEU A 40 -8.29 7.04 6.39
CA LEU A 40 -7.59 8.32 6.55
C LEU A 40 -8.61 9.46 6.62
N GLU A 41 -8.53 10.24 7.69
CA GLU A 41 -9.26 11.50 7.83
C GLU A 41 -8.29 12.67 7.95
N ILE A 42 -8.56 13.76 7.24
CA ILE A 42 -7.85 15.03 7.37
C ILE A 42 -8.88 16.11 7.66
N ILE A 43 -8.63 16.90 8.69
CA ILE A 43 -9.44 18.06 9.07
C ILE A 43 -8.56 19.29 9.23
N THR A 44 -9.14 20.48 9.00
CA THR A 44 -8.54 21.77 9.27
C THR A 44 -9.22 22.42 10.48
N GLY A 45 -8.49 23.22 11.26
CA GLY A 45 -9.05 23.93 12.40
C GLY A 45 -9.21 23.11 13.68
N ASP A 46 -10.08 23.57 14.58
CA ASP A 46 -10.29 22.98 15.93
C ASP A 46 -11.44 21.97 15.98
N ASP A 47 -12.01 21.61 14.84
CA ASP A 47 -13.13 20.67 14.78
C ASP A 47 -12.76 19.30 15.33
N TYR A 48 -13.64 18.74 16.15
CA TYR A 48 -13.54 17.38 16.63
C TYR A 48 -14.05 16.43 15.56
N SER A 49 -13.20 15.54 15.12
CA SER A 49 -13.56 14.53 14.14
C SER A 49 -14.32 13.35 14.81
N ARG A 50 -15.29 12.78 14.06
CA ARG A 50 -15.97 11.55 14.51
C ARG A 50 -15.01 10.36 14.46
N THR A 51 -14.10 10.34 13.51
CA THR A 51 -13.09 9.29 13.36
C THR A 51 -12.12 9.31 14.54
N SER A 52 -11.65 10.48 14.98
CA SER A 52 -10.76 10.57 16.15
C SER A 52 -11.43 10.00 17.39
N ALA A 53 -12.69 10.34 17.65
CA ALA A 53 -13.44 9.80 18.79
C ALA A 53 -13.58 8.28 18.71
N ALA A 54 -13.84 7.73 17.51
CA ALA A 54 -13.93 6.29 17.28
C ALA A 54 -12.58 5.59 17.50
N LEU A 55 -11.47 6.17 17.00
CA LEU A 55 -10.12 5.63 17.18
C LEU A 55 -9.73 5.59 18.67
N PHE A 56 -9.95 6.70 19.38
CA PHE A 56 -9.68 6.74 20.83
C PHE A 56 -10.58 5.79 21.62
N ALA A 57 -11.84 5.59 21.22
CA ALA A 57 -12.71 4.61 21.84
C ALA A 57 -12.27 3.17 21.58
N LYS A 58 -11.74 2.87 20.38
CA LYS A 58 -11.32 1.52 19.98
C LYS A 58 -9.93 1.15 20.51
N TYR A 59 -8.98 2.10 20.48
CA TYR A 59 -7.57 1.84 20.74
C TYR A 59 -7.03 2.56 21.98
N GLY A 60 -7.79 3.48 22.55
CA GLY A 60 -7.34 4.44 23.56
C GLY A 60 -7.66 4.06 25.01
N GLU A 61 -7.89 2.79 25.34
CA GLU A 61 -8.08 2.38 26.74
C GLU A 61 -6.83 2.75 27.54
N GLY A 62 -6.95 3.79 28.36
CA GLY A 62 -5.91 4.22 29.31
C GLY A 62 -5.16 5.51 28.99
N VAL A 63 -5.57 6.31 27.97
CA VAL A 63 -4.97 7.64 27.75
C VAL A 63 -5.61 8.67 28.67
N PRO A 64 -4.91 9.20 29.70
CA PRO A 64 -5.40 10.39 30.41
C PRO A 64 -5.29 11.59 29.47
N ALA A 65 -6.36 12.38 29.37
CA ALA A 65 -6.28 13.72 28.81
C ALA A 65 -5.32 14.57 29.65
N THR A 66 -4.05 14.63 29.30
CA THR A 66 -3.10 15.52 29.98
C THR A 66 -3.00 16.85 29.26
N GLN A 67 -3.56 17.86 29.90
CA GLN A 67 -3.12 19.25 29.75
C GLN A 67 -1.64 19.33 30.14
N GLY A 68 -0.84 19.82 29.22
CA GLY A 68 0.43 20.50 29.40
C GLY A 68 1.37 20.04 30.49
N THR A 69 2.47 19.38 30.13
CA THR A 69 3.80 19.71 30.65
C THR A 69 4.90 19.17 29.71
N GLN A 70 5.87 20.00 29.52
CA GLN A 70 7.04 19.88 28.66
C GLN A 70 7.82 18.58 28.84
N LYS A 71 8.06 17.85 27.74
CA LYS A 71 9.38 17.31 27.41
C LYS A 71 9.48 17.08 25.90
N PRO A 72 10.60 17.40 25.26
CA PRO A 72 10.81 17.21 23.84
C PRO A 72 11.38 15.82 23.65
N GLU A 73 10.55 14.94 23.16
CA GLU A 73 10.90 13.73 22.42
C GLU A 73 9.59 12.94 22.16
N GLY A 74 8.94 13.30 21.23
CA GLY A 74 8.11 12.90 20.10
C GLY A 74 7.14 11.74 20.20
N VAL A 75 6.95 11.03 21.27
CA VAL A 75 5.94 9.95 21.36
C VAL A 75 5.16 10.04 22.66
N PHE A 76 3.87 10.36 22.58
CA PHE A 76 2.95 10.17 23.69
C PHE A 76 2.36 8.77 23.58
N GLY A 77 2.90 7.83 24.36
CA GLY A 77 2.41 6.46 24.44
C GLY A 77 1.54 6.25 25.67
N VAL A 78 0.55 5.40 25.51
CA VAL A 78 -0.19 4.75 26.60
C VAL A 78 0.78 3.84 27.35
N GLU A 79 0.65 3.71 28.67
CA GLU A 79 1.38 2.71 29.45
C GLU A 79 1.08 1.31 28.89
N THR A 80 2.10 0.73 28.23
CA THR A 80 2.07 -0.63 27.72
C THR A 80 2.82 -1.55 28.68
N HIS A 81 2.49 -2.82 28.71
CA HIS A 81 3.35 -3.83 29.28
C HIS A 81 4.72 -3.76 28.60
N GLU A 82 5.79 -3.93 29.34
CA GLU A 82 7.19 -3.57 29.03
C GLU A 82 7.76 -3.95 27.63
N ASN A 83 6.97 -4.55 26.70
CA ASN A 83 7.43 -4.97 25.37
C ASN A 83 6.46 -4.71 24.19
N ASP A 84 5.29 -4.12 24.40
CA ASP A 84 4.34 -3.91 23.29
C ASP A 84 4.30 -2.44 22.84
N ALA A 85 4.38 -2.21 21.52
CA ALA A 85 4.21 -0.88 20.94
C ALA A 85 2.78 -0.36 21.20
N PRO A 86 2.59 0.96 21.46
CA PRO A 86 1.27 1.52 21.73
C PRO A 86 0.36 1.34 20.51
N LYS A 87 -0.90 0.93 20.73
CA LYS A 87 -1.88 0.78 19.65
C LYS A 87 -2.28 2.11 19.01
N ILE A 88 -2.05 3.23 19.68
CA ILE A 88 -2.28 4.57 19.18
C ILE A 88 -1.08 5.45 19.49
N ALA A 89 -0.56 6.15 18.49
CA ALA A 89 0.55 7.08 18.63
C ALA A 89 0.19 8.43 17.99
N GLN A 90 0.67 9.51 18.57
CA GLN A 90 0.42 10.86 18.09
C GLN A 90 1.73 11.63 17.93
N GLY A 91 1.85 12.36 16.82
CA GLY A 91 2.95 13.29 16.56
C GLY A 91 2.41 14.67 16.24
N MET A 92 3.14 15.72 16.63
CA MET A 92 2.84 17.10 16.28
C MET A 92 4.12 17.80 15.84
N SER A 93 4.06 18.50 14.69
CA SER A 93 5.18 19.33 14.21
C SER A 93 5.51 20.44 15.19
N GLU A 94 6.77 20.88 15.23
CA GLU A 94 7.24 21.92 16.16
C GLU A 94 6.49 23.25 16.01
N ASP A 95 6.09 23.59 14.78
CA ASP A 95 5.33 24.79 14.45
C ASP A 95 3.80 24.64 14.64
N GLY A 96 3.34 23.44 15.04
CA GLY A 96 1.92 23.14 15.22
C GLY A 96 1.11 23.05 13.92
N SER A 97 1.76 23.08 12.76
CA SER A 97 1.08 23.03 11.46
C SER A 97 0.51 21.66 11.12
N LEU A 98 1.07 20.58 11.67
CA LEU A 98 0.58 19.20 11.49
C LEU A 98 0.47 18.49 12.83
N MET A 99 -0.69 17.89 13.09
CA MET A 99 -0.88 16.85 14.08
C MET A 99 -1.29 15.56 13.35
N ILE A 100 -0.64 14.44 13.63
CA ILE A 100 -1.01 13.14 13.09
C ILE A 100 -1.22 12.13 14.23
N THR A 101 -2.32 11.41 14.18
CA THR A 101 -2.66 10.30 15.07
C THR A 101 -2.77 9.04 14.24
N ILE A 102 -1.98 8.02 14.58
CA ILE A 102 -1.98 6.71 13.92
C ILE A 102 -2.48 5.68 14.93
N ALA A 103 -3.42 4.84 14.51
CA ALA A 103 -3.93 3.72 15.28
C ALA A 103 -3.76 2.41 14.52
N ARG A 104 -3.32 1.34 15.23
CA ARG A 104 -3.07 0.02 14.66
C ARG A 104 -3.19 -1.06 15.73
N GLU A 105 -3.86 -2.18 15.40
CA GLU A 105 -4.09 -3.28 16.36
C GLU A 105 -2.78 -3.91 16.87
N GLU A 106 -1.79 -4.09 15.97
CA GLU A 106 -0.49 -4.68 16.31
C GLU A 106 0.49 -3.68 16.94
N GLY A 107 0.05 -2.44 17.15
CA GLY A 107 0.86 -1.36 17.68
C GLY A 107 1.57 -0.52 16.62
N VAL A 108 1.94 0.70 17.00
CA VAL A 108 2.66 1.70 16.19
C VAL A 108 4.06 1.83 16.77
N ASP A 109 5.05 1.27 16.09
CA ASP A 109 6.45 1.20 16.50
C ASP A 109 7.36 2.20 15.74
N TRP A 110 6.77 3.17 15.07
CA TRP A 110 7.47 4.26 14.36
C TRP A 110 6.96 5.63 14.81
N ASP A 111 7.82 6.64 14.60
CA ASP A 111 7.47 8.04 14.83
C ASP A 111 6.39 8.50 13.83
N PRO A 112 5.19 8.93 14.29
CA PRO A 112 4.12 9.38 13.41
C PRO A 112 4.51 10.51 12.45
N LEU A 113 5.43 11.39 12.83
CA LEU A 113 5.92 12.45 11.94
C LEU A 113 6.83 11.94 10.81
N LYS A 114 7.31 10.69 10.91
CA LYS A 114 8.06 10.02 9.85
C LYS A 114 7.18 9.18 8.94
N ASP A 115 5.89 9.07 9.26
CA ASP A 115 4.91 8.42 8.40
C ASP A 115 4.80 9.10 7.03
N LEU A 116 4.45 8.32 5.99
CA LEU A 116 4.34 8.84 4.64
C LEU A 116 3.19 9.85 4.50
N CYS A 117 2.12 9.76 5.30
CA CYS A 117 1.06 10.77 5.36
C CYS A 117 1.58 12.11 5.86
N ALA A 118 2.39 12.11 6.94
CA ALA A 118 3.02 13.32 7.44
C ALA A 118 3.98 13.91 6.40
N LYS A 119 4.77 13.07 5.74
CA LYS A 119 5.66 13.50 4.66
C LYS A 119 4.90 14.08 3.47
N ALA A 120 3.68 13.57 3.16
CA ALA A 120 2.83 14.13 2.12
C ALA A 120 2.40 15.57 2.43
N TYR A 121 2.13 15.89 3.69
CA TYR A 121 1.89 17.28 4.12
C TYR A 121 3.14 18.14 3.95
N PHE A 122 4.28 17.69 4.47
CA PHE A 122 5.52 18.49 4.46
C PHE A 122 6.01 18.78 3.05
N ILE A 123 5.93 17.80 2.14
CA ILE A 123 6.39 17.99 0.75
C ILE A 123 5.54 19.01 -0.01
N LEU A 124 4.24 19.09 0.26
CA LEU A 124 3.37 20.13 -0.28
C LEU A 124 3.62 21.49 0.40
N ALA A 125 3.93 21.50 1.70
CA ALA A 125 4.23 22.71 2.44
C ALA A 125 5.56 23.39 2.01
N GLU A 126 6.45 22.65 1.30
CA GLU A 126 7.63 23.25 0.67
C GLU A 126 7.26 24.30 -0.39
N ASP A 127 6.18 24.04 -1.15
CA ASP A 127 5.79 24.85 -2.31
C ASP A 127 4.50 25.67 -2.08
N PHE A 128 3.69 25.29 -1.08
CA PHE A 128 2.38 25.90 -0.82
C PHE A 128 2.23 26.31 0.65
N LYS A 129 1.51 27.41 0.87
CA LYS A 129 1.09 27.80 2.21
C LYS A 129 -0.14 26.97 2.62
N LEU A 130 0.08 25.88 3.34
CA LEU A 130 -0.99 25.05 3.85
C LEU A 130 -1.53 25.57 5.19
N PRO A 131 -2.83 25.42 5.48
CA PRO A 131 -3.36 25.64 6.82
C PRO A 131 -2.87 24.52 7.77
N PRO A 132 -2.91 24.77 9.11
CA PRO A 132 -2.73 23.69 10.07
C PRO A 132 -3.78 22.60 9.89
N VAL A 133 -3.34 21.33 9.92
CA VAL A 133 -4.21 20.17 9.74
C VAL A 133 -4.02 19.14 10.86
N LYS A 134 -5.09 18.36 11.08
CA LYS A 134 -5.05 17.15 11.91
C LYS A 134 -5.36 15.96 11.01
N MET A 135 -4.49 14.94 11.07
CA MET A 135 -4.64 13.68 10.35
C MET A 135 -4.93 12.56 11.34
N PHE A 136 -5.86 11.69 10.98
CA PHE A 136 -6.20 10.48 11.75
C PHE A 136 -6.13 9.30 10.80
N LEU A 137 -5.20 8.37 11.06
CA LEU A 137 -4.95 7.20 10.23
C LEU A 137 -5.19 5.92 11.04
N GLU A 138 -6.19 5.13 10.65
CA GLU A 138 -6.37 3.78 11.14
C GLU A 138 -5.72 2.80 10.15
N LYS A 139 -4.67 2.12 10.61
CA LYS A 139 -3.93 1.12 9.83
C LYS A 139 -4.53 -0.26 10.04
N THR A 140 -5.27 -0.73 9.04
CA THR A 140 -5.81 -2.09 8.97
C THR A 140 -5.09 -2.92 7.91
N SER A 141 -4.44 -2.26 6.94
CA SER A 141 -3.59 -2.94 5.97
C SER A 141 -2.28 -3.41 6.61
N PRO A 142 -1.79 -4.62 6.27
CA PRO A 142 -0.55 -5.15 6.84
C PRO A 142 0.65 -4.31 6.41
N VAL A 143 1.45 -3.90 7.39
CA VAL A 143 2.68 -3.12 7.14
C VAL A 143 3.80 -4.04 6.65
N GLY A 144 4.46 -3.66 5.57
CA GLY A 144 5.62 -4.38 5.06
C GLY A 144 5.28 -5.71 4.36
N ALA A 145 4.03 -5.90 3.93
CA ALA A 145 3.57 -7.13 3.27
C ALA A 145 3.60 -7.10 1.73
N GLY A 146 4.25 -6.10 1.12
CA GLY A 146 4.30 -5.98 -0.35
C GLY A 146 3.02 -5.43 -0.99
N LEU A 147 2.06 -4.96 -0.19
CA LEU A 147 0.75 -4.47 -0.64
C LEU A 147 0.67 -2.95 -0.85
N GLY A 148 1.70 -2.19 -0.46
CA GLY A 148 1.79 -0.75 -0.71
C GLY A 148 0.87 0.12 0.16
N GLY A 149 0.33 -0.36 1.30
CA GLY A 149 -0.62 0.38 2.13
C GLY A 149 -0.13 1.77 2.54
N GLY A 150 1.11 1.91 3.07
CA GLY A 150 1.66 3.22 3.43
C GLY A 150 1.84 4.17 2.24
N SER A 151 2.13 3.64 1.04
CA SER A 151 2.21 4.43 -0.19
C SER A 151 0.82 4.89 -0.64
N ALA A 152 -0.20 4.06 -0.43
CA ALA A 152 -1.59 4.43 -0.65
C ALA A 152 -2.01 5.58 0.27
N ASP A 153 -1.74 5.46 1.57
CA ASP A 153 -2.07 6.49 2.55
C ASP A 153 -1.50 7.85 2.16
N ALA A 154 -0.21 7.87 1.78
CA ALA A 154 0.46 9.09 1.32
C ALA A 154 -0.16 9.69 0.07
N ALA A 155 -0.46 8.86 -0.94
CA ALA A 155 -1.07 9.33 -2.17
C ALA A 155 -2.48 9.89 -1.95
N PHE A 156 -3.26 9.23 -1.10
CA PHE A 156 -4.58 9.73 -0.71
C PHE A 156 -4.47 11.00 0.13
N ALA A 157 -3.48 11.11 1.02
CA ALA A 157 -3.22 12.35 1.75
C ALA A 157 -2.91 13.52 0.79
N LEU A 158 -2.07 13.31 -0.24
CA LEU A 158 -1.79 14.31 -1.28
C LEU A 158 -3.06 14.75 -2.01
N LYS A 159 -3.92 13.81 -2.43
CA LYS A 159 -5.21 14.11 -3.09
C LYS A 159 -6.12 14.93 -2.19
N MET A 160 -6.28 14.50 -0.93
CA MET A 160 -7.13 15.20 0.05
C MET A 160 -6.63 16.62 0.33
N LEU A 161 -5.32 16.80 0.53
CA LEU A 161 -4.73 18.12 0.76
C LEU A 161 -4.87 19.04 -0.46
N ASN A 162 -4.68 18.49 -1.68
CA ASN A 162 -4.91 19.24 -2.92
C ASN A 162 -6.34 19.76 -3.00
N GLU A 163 -7.32 18.92 -2.71
CA GLU A 163 -8.75 19.29 -2.74
C GLU A 163 -9.09 20.26 -1.60
N MET A 164 -8.75 19.92 -0.35
CA MET A 164 -9.12 20.71 0.83
C MET A 164 -8.50 22.11 0.82
N CYS A 165 -7.27 22.23 0.33
CA CYS A 165 -6.54 23.50 0.30
C CYS A 165 -6.70 24.23 -1.04
N GLY A 166 -7.44 23.67 -2.01
CA GLY A 166 -7.68 24.29 -3.31
C GLY A 166 -6.39 24.53 -4.09
N LEU A 167 -5.40 23.61 -4.03
CA LEU A 167 -4.09 23.82 -4.64
C LEU A 167 -4.13 23.76 -6.17
N GLY A 168 -5.15 23.12 -6.76
CA GLY A 168 -5.35 23.04 -8.20
C GLY A 168 -4.31 22.19 -8.93
N LEU A 169 -3.63 21.29 -8.22
CA LEU A 169 -2.65 20.38 -8.82
C LEU A 169 -3.34 19.37 -9.72
N THR A 170 -2.79 19.16 -10.91
CA THR A 170 -3.22 18.10 -11.82
C THR A 170 -2.81 16.72 -11.29
N GLN A 171 -3.42 15.67 -11.84
CA GLN A 171 -3.07 14.29 -11.48
C GLN A 171 -1.57 14.00 -11.74
N GLN A 172 -0.99 14.51 -12.83
CA GLN A 172 0.42 14.36 -13.12
C GLN A 172 1.30 15.06 -12.08
N GLN A 173 0.97 16.31 -11.70
CA GLN A 173 1.73 17.02 -10.67
C GLN A 173 1.64 16.32 -9.31
N LEU A 174 0.47 15.76 -8.95
CA LEU A 174 0.34 14.94 -7.74
C LEU A 174 1.20 13.67 -7.82
N ALA A 175 1.27 13.01 -8.98
CA ALA A 175 2.13 11.87 -9.20
C ALA A 175 3.62 12.23 -9.08
N ASP A 176 4.02 13.42 -9.53
CA ASP A 176 5.39 13.93 -9.38
C ASP A 176 5.75 14.13 -7.89
N TYR A 177 4.84 14.71 -7.07
CA TYR A 177 5.02 14.79 -5.61
C TYR A 177 5.07 13.39 -4.98
N ALA A 178 4.15 12.50 -5.35
CA ALA A 178 4.06 11.16 -4.82
C ALA A 178 5.34 10.33 -5.09
N SER A 179 5.94 10.45 -6.27
CA SER A 179 7.17 9.74 -6.65
C SER A 179 8.38 10.11 -5.76
N ARG A 180 8.37 11.30 -5.16
CA ARG A 180 9.39 11.75 -4.20
C ARG A 180 9.21 11.13 -2.82
N LEU A 181 8.00 10.62 -2.49
CA LEU A 181 7.70 9.96 -1.22
C LEU A 181 8.04 8.47 -1.23
N GLY A 182 7.78 7.80 -2.35
CA GLY A 182 8.07 6.37 -2.51
C GLY A 182 7.71 5.86 -3.90
N SER A 183 8.34 4.75 -4.32
CA SER A 183 8.20 4.20 -5.68
C SER A 183 6.74 3.86 -6.03
N ASP A 184 5.98 3.31 -5.07
CA ASP A 184 4.60 2.88 -5.30
C ASP A 184 3.59 4.02 -5.12
N CYS A 185 3.99 5.20 -4.56
CA CYS A 185 3.04 6.26 -4.23
C CYS A 185 2.38 6.85 -5.49
N ALA A 186 3.13 7.03 -6.58
CA ALA A 186 2.61 7.58 -7.82
C ALA A 186 1.50 6.70 -8.42
N PHE A 187 1.59 5.37 -8.29
CA PHE A 187 0.56 4.45 -8.72
C PHE A 187 -0.80 4.77 -8.08
N PHE A 188 -0.85 5.03 -6.77
CA PHE A 188 -2.09 5.31 -6.05
C PHE A 188 -2.70 6.69 -6.36
N ILE A 189 -1.95 7.59 -6.99
CA ILE A 189 -2.53 8.82 -7.56
C ILE A 189 -3.48 8.47 -8.71
N TYR A 190 -3.07 7.56 -9.59
CA TYR A 190 -3.89 7.07 -10.71
C TYR A 190 -4.91 6.02 -10.25
N ASN A 191 -4.52 5.14 -9.35
CA ASN A 191 -5.31 4.10 -8.68
C ASN A 191 -6.12 3.22 -9.66
N ARG A 192 -5.49 2.78 -10.73
CA ARG A 192 -6.01 1.89 -11.77
C ARG A 192 -4.91 0.95 -12.24
N PRO A 193 -5.21 -0.17 -12.94
CA PRO A 193 -4.17 -1.06 -13.43
C PRO A 193 -3.19 -0.30 -14.34
N MET A 194 -1.87 -0.42 -14.02
CA MET A 194 -0.80 0.24 -14.76
C MET A 194 0.46 -0.61 -14.75
N PHE A 195 1.18 -0.64 -15.86
CA PHE A 195 2.54 -1.17 -15.86
C PHE A 195 3.47 -0.25 -15.09
N GLY A 196 4.34 -0.84 -14.27
CA GLY A 196 5.42 -0.17 -13.58
C GLY A 196 6.76 -0.65 -14.11
N GLU A 197 7.60 0.28 -14.53
CA GLU A 197 8.96 0.07 -15.04
C GLU A 197 9.97 0.89 -14.22
N GLY A 198 11.27 0.76 -14.52
CA GLY A 198 12.30 1.40 -13.72
C GLY A 198 12.39 0.74 -12.35
N ARG A 199 12.23 1.49 -11.26
CA ARG A 199 12.12 0.96 -9.89
C ARG A 199 10.64 0.72 -9.48
N GLY A 200 9.70 0.86 -10.46
CA GLY A 200 8.24 0.87 -10.28
C GLY A 200 7.62 2.25 -10.43
N GLU A 201 8.42 3.30 -10.57
CA GLU A 201 7.94 4.70 -10.66
C GLU A 201 7.57 5.15 -12.07
N VAL A 202 8.05 4.47 -13.10
CA VAL A 202 7.70 4.77 -14.49
C VAL A 202 6.43 4.02 -14.83
N LEU A 203 5.31 4.76 -14.82
CA LEU A 203 3.98 4.18 -15.00
C LEU A 203 3.51 4.32 -16.45
N ALA A 204 2.95 3.24 -16.99
CA ALA A 204 2.36 3.21 -18.34
C ALA A 204 0.98 2.56 -18.32
N ASP A 205 0.10 3.09 -19.16
CA ASP A 205 -1.26 2.55 -19.33
C ASP A 205 -1.25 1.19 -20.03
N LEU A 206 -2.29 0.41 -19.75
CA LEU A 206 -2.62 -0.78 -20.50
C LEU A 206 -3.33 -0.38 -21.80
N ASP A 207 -3.21 -1.24 -22.83
CA ASP A 207 -4.16 -1.19 -23.94
C ASP A 207 -5.58 -1.58 -23.46
N ALA A 208 -6.59 -1.23 -24.27
CA ALA A 208 -7.99 -1.39 -23.86
C ALA A 208 -8.34 -2.86 -23.59
N ASP A 209 -7.88 -3.80 -24.42
CA ASP A 209 -8.21 -5.22 -24.29
C ASP A 209 -7.64 -5.82 -23.00
N LEU A 210 -6.38 -5.49 -22.70
CA LEU A 210 -5.73 -5.93 -21.45
C LEU A 210 -6.35 -5.24 -20.23
N HIS A 211 -6.68 -3.94 -20.35
CA HIS A 211 -7.35 -3.21 -19.27
C HIS A 211 -8.67 -3.89 -18.86
N ASP A 212 -9.54 -4.19 -19.83
CA ASP A 212 -10.85 -4.80 -19.58
C ASP A 212 -10.68 -6.20 -18.95
N ARG A 213 -9.72 -6.98 -19.43
CA ARG A 213 -9.39 -8.28 -18.86
C ARG A 213 -8.93 -8.17 -17.41
N ILE A 214 -7.98 -7.29 -17.10
CA ILE A 214 -7.47 -7.12 -15.74
C ILE A 214 -8.53 -6.52 -14.82
N ALA A 215 -9.34 -5.59 -15.30
CA ALA A 215 -10.46 -5.04 -14.54
C ALA A 215 -11.49 -6.11 -14.16
N SER A 216 -11.69 -7.14 -15.00
CA SER A 216 -12.59 -8.26 -14.68
C SER A 216 -12.07 -9.19 -13.57
N LEU A 217 -10.75 -9.17 -13.27
CA LEU A 217 -10.14 -9.96 -12.19
C LEU A 217 -10.29 -9.27 -10.82
N CYS A 218 -10.39 -7.95 -10.81
CA CYS A 218 -10.47 -7.14 -9.60
C CYS A 218 -11.78 -6.37 -9.66
N PRO A 219 -12.80 -6.76 -8.91
CA PRO A 219 -14.01 -5.97 -8.83
C PRO A 219 -13.63 -4.53 -8.45
N SER A 220 -14.07 -3.58 -9.26
CA SER A 220 -14.02 -2.15 -8.99
C SER A 220 -14.64 -1.86 -7.61
N GLU A 221 -14.44 -0.65 -7.12
CA GLU A 221 -14.97 -0.19 -5.82
C GLU A 221 -16.35 -0.79 -5.49
N PRO A 222 -16.62 -1.11 -4.20
CA PRO A 222 -17.89 -1.73 -3.77
C PRO A 222 -19.15 -1.03 -4.25
N SER A 223 -19.06 0.26 -4.65
CA SER A 223 -20.14 1.06 -5.22
C SER A 223 -20.51 0.69 -6.67
N GLN A 224 -19.72 -0.11 -7.36
CA GLN A 224 -19.90 -0.50 -8.77
C GLN A 224 -20.11 -2.02 -8.96
N CYS A 225 -20.26 -2.78 -7.88
CA CYS A 225 -20.60 -4.19 -7.97
C CYS A 225 -22.00 -4.34 -8.58
N HIS A 226 -22.07 -4.66 -9.88
CA HIS A 226 -23.27 -5.19 -10.48
C HIS A 226 -23.45 -6.64 -10.00
N PRO A 227 -24.62 -7.04 -9.49
CA PRO A 227 -24.85 -8.37 -8.93
C PRO A 227 -24.96 -9.50 -9.98
N GLU A 228 -24.73 -9.25 -11.24
CA GLU A 228 -24.72 -10.27 -12.28
C GLU A 228 -23.29 -10.78 -12.51
N GLN A 229 -22.91 -11.82 -11.74
CA GLN A 229 -21.75 -12.63 -12.08
C GLN A 229 -22.02 -13.31 -13.43
N SER A 230 -21.31 -12.88 -14.47
CA SER A 230 -21.33 -13.58 -15.76
C SER A 230 -20.59 -14.91 -15.62
N GLU A 231 -21.07 -15.96 -16.28
CA GLU A 231 -20.33 -17.23 -16.39
C GLU A 231 -18.91 -16.95 -16.90
N GLY A 232 -17.90 -17.38 -16.12
CA GLY A 232 -16.48 -17.18 -16.42
C GLY A 232 -15.84 -15.98 -15.68
N SER A 233 -16.49 -15.43 -14.64
CA SER A 233 -15.87 -14.45 -13.75
C SER A 233 -14.76 -15.08 -12.90
N PHE A 234 -13.84 -14.23 -12.46
CA PHE A 234 -12.76 -14.63 -11.55
C PHE A 234 -12.93 -13.94 -10.19
N ASP A 235 -12.49 -14.61 -9.13
CA ASP A 235 -12.42 -14.07 -7.79
C ASP A 235 -10.96 -13.95 -7.36
N LEU A 236 -10.53 -12.74 -6.99
CA LEU A 236 -9.20 -12.45 -6.49
C LEU A 236 -9.21 -12.35 -4.97
N GLN A 237 -8.43 -13.20 -4.33
CA GLN A 237 -8.26 -13.23 -2.88
C GLN A 237 -6.83 -12.88 -2.50
N VAL A 238 -6.66 -12.01 -1.49
CA VAL A 238 -5.37 -11.66 -0.91
C VAL A 238 -5.24 -12.31 0.46
N ILE A 239 -4.11 -12.95 0.68
CA ILE A 239 -3.76 -13.67 1.91
C ILE A 239 -2.57 -12.96 2.56
N THR A 240 -2.72 -12.61 3.83
CA THR A 240 -1.66 -11.97 4.62
C THR A 240 -1.26 -12.89 5.75
N PRO A 241 -0.19 -13.70 5.58
CA PRO A 241 0.25 -14.65 6.60
C PRO A 241 0.67 -13.93 7.88
N ALA A 242 0.06 -14.30 9.01
CA ALA A 242 0.40 -13.72 10.30
C ALA A 242 1.82 -14.10 10.75
N GLY A 243 2.55 -13.15 11.34
CA GLY A 243 3.86 -13.40 11.94
C GLY A 243 5.03 -13.53 10.97
N ILE A 244 4.79 -13.37 9.66
CA ILE A 244 5.85 -13.41 8.63
C ILE A 244 6.05 -11.99 8.08
N ALA A 245 7.20 -11.38 8.40
CA ALA A 245 7.61 -10.10 7.87
C ALA A 245 8.82 -10.29 6.94
N VAL A 246 8.73 -9.77 5.72
CA VAL A 246 9.82 -9.81 4.73
C VAL A 246 10.24 -8.37 4.45
N SER A 247 11.50 -8.03 4.72
CA SER A 247 11.99 -6.71 4.33
C SER A 247 12.33 -6.68 2.83
N THR A 248 12.09 -5.54 2.18
CA THR A 248 12.49 -5.35 0.77
C THR A 248 13.98 -5.62 0.56
N LYS A 249 14.83 -5.21 1.52
CA LYS A 249 16.27 -5.51 1.48
C LYS A 249 16.55 -7.01 1.47
N GLU A 250 15.80 -7.77 2.24
CA GLU A 250 15.92 -9.23 2.30
C GLU A 250 15.50 -9.87 0.98
N ALA A 251 14.38 -9.44 0.39
CA ALA A 251 13.90 -9.93 -0.90
C ALA A 251 14.95 -9.71 -2.01
N TYR A 252 15.58 -8.53 -2.05
CA TYR A 252 16.64 -8.24 -3.02
C TYR A 252 17.97 -8.97 -2.77
N SER A 253 18.22 -9.52 -1.57
CA SER A 253 19.55 -10.03 -1.18
C SER A 253 20.05 -11.25 -1.98
N GLY A 254 19.15 -11.99 -2.61
CA GLY A 254 19.48 -13.18 -3.41
C GLY A 254 19.09 -13.08 -4.88
N ILE A 255 18.57 -11.93 -5.31
CA ILE A 255 18.07 -11.73 -6.67
C ILE A 255 19.18 -11.88 -7.71
N ARG A 256 18.85 -12.61 -8.77
CA ARG A 256 19.65 -12.75 -9.99
C ARG A 256 18.88 -12.11 -11.15
N PRO A 257 19.14 -10.84 -11.47
CA PRO A 257 18.45 -10.15 -12.54
C PRO A 257 18.60 -10.91 -13.86
N HIS A 258 17.51 -10.99 -14.63
CA HIS A 258 17.51 -11.65 -15.93
C HIS A 258 16.47 -10.99 -16.86
N LEU A 259 16.64 -11.18 -18.15
CA LEU A 259 15.59 -10.82 -19.12
C LEU A 259 14.68 -12.03 -19.30
N PRO A 260 13.35 -11.89 -19.10
CA PRO A 260 12.42 -12.99 -19.31
C PRO A 260 12.37 -13.40 -20.79
N GLU A 261 12.11 -14.67 -21.07
CA GLU A 261 11.95 -15.17 -22.44
C GLU A 261 10.72 -14.57 -23.14
N GLN A 262 9.68 -14.27 -22.40
CA GLN A 262 8.46 -13.60 -22.84
C GLN A 262 8.24 -12.35 -22.02
N SER A 263 7.84 -11.26 -22.66
CA SER A 263 7.54 -10.04 -21.93
C SER A 263 6.32 -10.21 -21.02
N LEU A 264 6.28 -9.45 -19.94
CA LEU A 264 5.14 -9.44 -19.02
C LEU A 264 3.81 -9.19 -19.77
N ARG A 265 3.82 -8.29 -20.77
CA ARG A 265 2.64 -7.98 -21.59
C ARG A 265 2.16 -9.19 -22.40
N GLU A 266 3.08 -9.95 -22.99
CA GLU A 266 2.74 -11.17 -23.75
C GLU A 266 2.13 -12.25 -22.85
N VAL A 267 2.69 -12.44 -21.65
CA VAL A 267 2.15 -13.42 -20.69
C VAL A 267 0.76 -13.00 -20.20
N LEU A 268 0.58 -11.73 -19.84
CA LEU A 268 -0.72 -11.21 -19.39
C LEU A 268 -1.81 -11.21 -20.47
N SER A 269 -1.43 -11.22 -21.76
CA SER A 269 -2.37 -11.35 -22.87
C SER A 269 -2.92 -12.76 -23.05
N ARG A 270 -2.35 -13.77 -22.36
CA ARG A 270 -2.85 -15.16 -22.37
C ARG A 270 -4.03 -15.34 -21.41
N PRO A 271 -4.84 -16.39 -21.59
CA PRO A 271 -5.82 -16.79 -20.58
C PRO A 271 -5.18 -16.96 -19.17
N VAL A 272 -5.93 -16.61 -18.12
CA VAL A 272 -5.44 -16.69 -16.72
C VAL A 272 -4.97 -18.11 -16.36
N GLU A 273 -5.63 -19.12 -16.91
CA GLU A 273 -5.31 -20.53 -16.71
C GLU A 273 -3.93 -20.92 -17.22
N GLU A 274 -3.36 -20.14 -18.15
CA GLU A 274 -2.02 -20.36 -18.68
C GLU A 274 -0.91 -19.62 -17.92
N TRP A 275 -1.27 -18.77 -16.94
CA TRP A 275 -0.28 -17.95 -16.23
C TRP A 275 0.61 -18.75 -15.28
N LYS A 276 0.13 -19.88 -14.80
CA LYS A 276 0.91 -20.76 -13.90
C LYS A 276 2.23 -21.18 -14.55
N GLY A 277 3.35 -20.78 -13.95
CA GLY A 277 4.70 -21.04 -14.44
C GLY A 277 5.22 -20.08 -15.52
N LEU A 278 4.37 -19.20 -16.08
CA LEU A 278 4.76 -18.16 -17.03
C LEU A 278 4.80 -16.77 -16.40
N LEU A 279 3.78 -16.44 -15.63
CA LEU A 279 3.73 -15.20 -14.86
C LEU A 279 4.41 -15.44 -13.50
N VAL A 280 5.56 -14.83 -13.28
CA VAL A 280 6.41 -15.07 -12.12
C VAL A 280 6.58 -13.80 -11.27
N ASN A 281 6.96 -13.99 -10.02
CA ASN A 281 7.50 -12.95 -9.17
C ASN A 281 8.91 -13.38 -8.76
N ASP A 282 9.92 -12.69 -9.27
CA ASP A 282 11.33 -13.06 -9.07
C ASP A 282 11.76 -13.08 -7.61
N PHE A 283 11.06 -12.36 -6.74
CA PHE A 283 11.34 -12.42 -5.30
C PHE A 283 10.98 -13.76 -4.67
N GLU A 284 10.07 -14.54 -5.25
CA GLU A 284 9.63 -15.82 -4.67
C GLU A 284 10.78 -16.79 -4.45
N GLU A 285 11.72 -16.90 -5.39
CA GLU A 285 12.88 -17.81 -5.23
C GLU A 285 13.65 -17.47 -3.95
N THR A 286 13.99 -16.20 -3.76
CA THR A 286 14.78 -15.75 -2.60
C THR A 286 13.97 -15.80 -1.31
N VAL A 287 12.73 -15.35 -1.36
CA VAL A 287 11.87 -15.24 -0.17
C VAL A 287 11.44 -16.63 0.30
N PHE A 288 11.00 -17.53 -0.59
CA PHE A 288 10.57 -18.88 -0.21
C PHE A 288 11.73 -19.77 0.26
N ALA A 289 12.96 -19.50 -0.18
CA ALA A 289 14.14 -20.18 0.38
C ALA A 289 14.37 -19.86 1.85
N LYS A 290 13.98 -18.66 2.31
CA LYS A 290 14.12 -18.21 3.70
C LYS A 290 12.84 -18.41 4.54
N HIS A 291 11.69 -18.32 3.88
CA HIS A 291 10.36 -18.46 4.45
C HIS A 291 9.58 -19.56 3.71
N PRO A 292 9.96 -20.85 3.89
CA PRO A 292 9.35 -21.97 3.16
C PRO A 292 7.86 -22.12 3.40
N GLU A 293 7.35 -21.60 4.52
CA GLU A 293 5.92 -21.54 4.83
C GLU A 293 5.12 -20.73 3.80
N LEU A 294 5.69 -19.69 3.18
CA LEU A 294 5.04 -18.93 2.10
C LEU A 294 4.88 -19.78 0.84
N GLY A 295 5.89 -20.59 0.50
CA GLY A 295 5.82 -21.55 -0.58
C GLY A 295 4.76 -22.64 -0.33
N ALA A 296 4.63 -23.10 0.93
CA ALA A 296 3.61 -24.05 1.32
C ALA A 296 2.19 -23.45 1.21
N ILE A 297 2.01 -22.19 1.63
CA ILE A 297 0.74 -21.47 1.45
C ILE A 297 0.41 -21.36 -0.04
N LYS A 298 1.35 -20.93 -0.90
CA LYS A 298 1.13 -20.86 -2.36
C LYS A 298 0.70 -22.20 -2.93
N SER A 299 1.33 -23.29 -2.51
CA SER A 299 0.95 -24.65 -2.94
C SER A 299 -0.47 -25.00 -2.51
N SER A 300 -0.83 -24.70 -1.26
CA SER A 300 -2.19 -24.96 -0.74
C SER A 300 -3.27 -24.16 -1.47
N LEU A 301 -2.96 -22.96 -1.98
CA LEU A 301 -3.88 -22.17 -2.80
C LEU A 301 -4.19 -22.89 -4.13
N TYR A 302 -3.17 -23.46 -4.77
CA TYR A 302 -3.41 -24.30 -5.97
C TYR A 302 -4.18 -25.58 -5.64
N ASP A 303 -3.88 -26.24 -4.51
CA ASP A 303 -4.59 -27.45 -4.08
C ASP A 303 -6.07 -27.15 -3.75
N SER A 304 -6.38 -25.92 -3.35
CA SER A 304 -7.75 -25.45 -3.13
C SER A 304 -8.47 -24.98 -4.40
N GLY A 305 -7.84 -25.10 -5.57
CA GLY A 305 -8.46 -24.82 -6.86
C GLY A 305 -8.14 -23.45 -7.48
N ALA A 306 -7.15 -22.73 -6.94
CA ALA A 306 -6.71 -21.50 -7.59
C ALA A 306 -6.17 -21.81 -9.00
N VAL A 307 -6.59 -21.04 -10.00
CA VAL A 307 -6.06 -21.11 -11.36
C VAL A 307 -4.70 -20.44 -11.45
N TYR A 308 -4.49 -19.41 -10.61
CA TYR A 308 -3.21 -18.73 -10.47
C TYR A 308 -3.01 -18.25 -9.02
N ALA A 309 -1.79 -18.33 -8.51
CA ALA A 309 -1.40 -17.79 -7.21
C ALA A 309 0.04 -17.29 -7.26
N SER A 310 0.32 -16.17 -6.57
CA SER A 310 1.65 -15.57 -6.49
C SER A 310 1.81 -14.72 -5.24
N MET A 311 3.07 -14.38 -4.92
CA MET A 311 3.40 -13.38 -3.90
C MET A 311 3.25 -11.97 -4.48
N SER A 312 2.78 -11.02 -3.69
CA SER A 312 2.70 -9.61 -4.07
C SER A 312 3.96 -8.86 -3.67
N GLY A 313 4.58 -8.17 -4.63
CA GLY A 313 5.79 -7.38 -4.39
C GLY A 313 6.89 -8.21 -3.74
N SER A 314 7.56 -7.66 -2.72
CA SER A 314 8.58 -8.36 -1.93
C SER A 314 8.04 -9.31 -0.85
N GLY A 315 6.72 -9.49 -0.80
CA GLY A 315 6.07 -10.33 0.22
C GLY A 315 5.85 -9.55 1.54
N SER A 316 5.27 -10.20 2.52
CA SER A 316 4.88 -11.62 2.64
C SER A 316 3.48 -11.96 2.09
N ALA A 317 2.69 -10.96 1.66
CA ALA A 317 1.35 -11.21 1.14
C ALA A 317 1.38 -12.07 -0.14
N LEU A 318 0.44 -12.99 -0.22
CA LEU A 318 0.15 -13.77 -1.42
C LEU A 318 -1.25 -13.40 -1.93
N PHE A 319 -1.52 -13.72 -3.18
CA PHE A 319 -2.86 -13.65 -3.72
C PHE A 319 -3.14 -14.86 -4.59
N ALA A 320 -4.41 -15.15 -4.76
CA ALA A 320 -4.89 -16.25 -5.59
C ALA A 320 -6.09 -15.82 -6.43
N ILE A 321 -6.19 -16.36 -7.63
CA ILE A 321 -7.29 -16.14 -8.57
C ILE A 321 -8.02 -17.47 -8.71
N TYR A 322 -9.32 -17.44 -8.44
CA TYR A 322 -10.23 -18.58 -8.57
C TYR A 322 -11.21 -18.32 -9.71
N LYS A 323 -11.65 -19.39 -10.35
CA LYS A 323 -12.75 -19.32 -11.31
C LYS A 323 -14.06 -19.39 -10.55
N SER A 324 -14.94 -18.40 -10.75
CA SER A 324 -16.26 -18.33 -10.12
C SER A 324 -17.24 -19.30 -10.77
#